data_4cd312003697c922143b911a64401256
#
_entry.id   4cd312003697c922143b911a64401256
#
_cell.length_a   1.000
_cell.length_b   1.000
_cell.length_c   1.000
_cell.angle_alpha   90.00
_cell.angle_beta   90.00
_cell.angle_gamma   90.00
#
_symmetry.space_group_name_H-M   'P 1'
#
loop_
_entity.id
_entity.type
_entity.pdbx_description
1 polymer ?
#
loop_
_entity_poly.entity_id
_entity_poly.type
_entity_poly.pdbx_seq_one_letter_code
_entity_poly.pdbx_strand_id
1 'polypeptide(L)'
;MRNVKGMSRIFLIAALVSICGLPFAIMSQNRIAGPVNRDFDDVIQRNAREFMEQGQKTFRFDTFGDEAFWGDALKLHQAIAGSKLGGVGPGVSPRTALAVGLKVDSEALPPNVVEAIRNGKINLNDPASTLTLLRLNSVVGLTGIFDQQGAITSIGIQCALCHSTVDDSFAPGIGRRLDGWANRDLNVGAIIALAPDLTPVSSLLGVNDATVRKVLNSWGPGKFDAEVFLDGKAFRDDGKSAAT
;
A
#
# COMPACT_ATOMS: atom_id res chain seq x y z
N MET A 1 31.59 75.76 -19.45
CA MET A 1 31.04 75.73 -18.06
C MET A 1 30.62 74.28 -17.76
N ARG A 2 31.43 73.53 -17.04
CA ARG A 2 31.26 72.11 -16.72
C ARG A 2 30.41 71.96 -15.44
N ASN A 3 29.41 71.17 -15.55
CA ASN A 3 28.34 70.92 -14.56
C ASN A 3 28.89 70.13 -13.33
N VAL A 4 29.09 70.77 -12.20
CA VAL A 4 29.65 70.21 -10.97
C VAL A 4 28.54 69.76 -9.99
N LYS A 5 27.35 69.42 -10.50
CA LYS A 5 26.21 69.01 -9.66
C LYS A 5 25.96 67.51 -9.49
N GLY A 6 26.77 66.64 -10.13
CA GLY A 6 26.57 65.18 -10.10
C GLY A 6 27.34 64.42 -9.00
N MET A 7 28.39 64.98 -8.43
CA MET A 7 29.31 64.24 -7.55
C MET A 7 28.94 64.25 -6.04
N SER A 8 28.03 65.12 -5.62
CA SER A 8 27.67 65.19 -4.19
C SER A 8 26.62 64.18 -3.74
N ARG A 9 25.86 63.62 -4.68
CA ARG A 9 24.83 62.64 -4.28
C ARG A 9 25.34 61.18 -4.18
N ILE A 10 26.45 60.88 -4.87
CA ILE A 10 27.02 59.52 -4.84
C ILE A 10 27.78 59.27 -3.53
N PHE A 11 28.45 60.29 -2.98
CA PHE A 11 29.13 60.20 -1.70
C PHE A 11 28.21 60.09 -0.49
N LEU A 12 27.00 60.61 -0.57
CA LEU A 12 26.02 60.52 0.55
C LEU A 12 25.35 59.14 0.59
N ILE A 13 25.20 58.46 -0.52
CA ILE A 13 24.65 57.10 -0.58
C ILE A 13 25.68 56.05 -0.09
N ALA A 14 26.98 56.26 -0.39
CA ALA A 14 28.05 55.40 0.08
C ALA A 14 28.25 55.48 1.60
N ALA A 15 28.01 56.64 2.21
CA ALA A 15 28.15 56.82 3.68
C ALA A 15 26.96 56.20 4.45
N LEU A 16 25.74 56.15 3.83
CA LEU A 16 24.56 55.56 4.48
C LEU A 16 24.57 54.03 4.43
N VAL A 17 25.21 53.42 3.42
CA VAL A 17 25.34 51.96 3.34
C VAL A 17 26.41 51.42 4.31
N SER A 18 27.42 52.24 4.65
CA SER A 18 28.46 51.85 5.64
C SER A 18 27.99 51.85 7.08
N ILE A 19 26.91 52.55 7.43
CA ILE A 19 26.39 52.60 8.80
C ILE A 19 25.39 51.48 9.08
N CYS A 20 24.77 50.89 8.06
CA CYS A 20 23.89 49.69 8.20
C CYS A 20 24.65 48.37 8.16
N GLY A 21 25.93 48.36 7.94
CA GLY A 21 26.81 47.19 7.93
C GLY A 21 27.44 46.85 9.26
N LEU A 22 26.76 47.11 10.38
CA LEU A 22 27.11 46.46 11.63
C LEU A 22 26.87 44.97 11.42
N PRO A 23 27.89 44.09 11.58
CA PRO A 23 27.64 42.67 11.60
C PRO A 23 26.65 42.43 12.73
N PHE A 24 25.45 42.00 12.37
CA PHE A 24 24.65 41.23 13.30
C PHE A 24 25.55 40.04 13.63
N ALA A 25 26.38 40.17 14.64
CA ALA A 25 26.93 39.04 15.33
C ALA A 25 25.69 38.28 15.78
N ILE A 26 25.31 37.30 14.98
CA ILE A 26 24.46 36.21 15.43
C ILE A 26 25.24 35.70 16.66
N MET A 27 24.85 36.14 17.82
CA MET A 27 25.13 35.43 19.04
C MET A 27 24.48 34.06 18.81
N SER A 28 25.24 33.17 18.18
CA SER A 28 25.06 31.75 18.35
C SER A 28 25.03 31.63 19.89
N GLN A 29 23.82 31.60 20.44
CA GLN A 29 23.64 31.11 21.77
C GLN A 29 24.21 29.69 21.70
N ASN A 30 25.49 29.55 22.07
CA ASN A 30 25.99 28.33 22.59
C ASN A 30 25.01 28.00 23.73
N ARG A 31 23.90 27.33 23.39
CA ARG A 31 23.21 26.56 24.40
C ARG A 31 24.31 25.66 24.93
N ILE A 32 24.79 26.02 26.13
CA ILE A 32 25.53 25.08 26.95
C ILE A 32 24.53 23.93 27.06
N ALA A 33 24.66 22.97 26.16
CA ALA A 33 24.02 21.70 26.31
C ALA A 33 24.57 21.21 27.63
N GLY A 34 23.75 21.27 28.68
CA GLY A 34 24.05 20.60 29.93
C GLY A 34 24.46 19.17 29.59
N PRO A 35 25.10 18.41 30.47
CA PRO A 35 25.50 17.07 30.20
C PRO A 35 24.26 16.34 29.66
N VAL A 36 24.21 16.22 28.35
CA VAL A 36 23.19 15.42 27.66
C VAL A 36 23.39 14.05 28.28
N ASN A 37 22.39 13.55 28.99
CA ASN A 37 22.44 12.21 29.53
C ASN A 37 22.29 11.26 28.29
N ARG A 38 23.40 11.12 27.58
CA ARG A 38 23.48 10.40 26.31
C ARG A 38 22.91 8.98 26.44
N ASP A 39 23.05 8.38 27.62
CA ASP A 39 22.49 7.05 27.89
C ASP A 39 20.97 7.04 27.80
N PHE A 40 20.30 8.10 28.26
CA PHE A 40 18.85 8.22 28.17
C PHE A 40 18.37 8.50 26.74
N ASP A 41 19.06 9.39 26.03
CA ASP A 41 18.74 9.70 24.65
C ASP A 41 18.97 8.49 23.75
N ASP A 42 20.01 7.70 23.98
CA ASP A 42 20.27 6.46 23.26
C ASP A 42 19.21 5.38 23.53
N VAL A 43 18.70 5.30 24.77
CA VAL A 43 17.59 4.41 25.11
C VAL A 43 16.31 4.83 24.36
N ILE A 44 15.98 6.13 24.40
CA ILE A 44 14.79 6.67 23.69
C ILE A 44 14.88 6.40 22.18
N GLN A 45 16.05 6.64 21.58
CA GLN A 45 16.25 6.42 20.14
C GLN A 45 16.17 4.95 19.77
N ARG A 46 16.70 4.03 20.60
CA ARG A 46 16.54 2.59 20.36
C ARG A 46 15.09 2.17 20.43
N ASN A 47 14.38 2.55 21.49
CA ASN A 47 12.97 2.24 21.64
C ASN A 47 12.13 2.79 20.48
N ALA A 48 12.39 4.02 20.04
CA ALA A 48 11.68 4.59 18.90
C ALA A 48 11.90 3.79 17.62
N ARG A 49 13.15 3.35 17.36
CA ARG A 49 13.45 2.48 16.21
C ARG A 49 12.75 1.13 16.30
N GLU A 50 12.81 0.49 17.46
CA GLU A 50 12.14 -0.79 17.69
C GLU A 50 10.62 -0.69 17.47
N PHE A 51 9.97 0.36 17.97
CA PHE A 51 8.54 0.58 17.73
C PHE A 51 8.23 0.86 16.26
N MET A 52 9.07 1.60 15.56
CA MET A 52 8.90 1.82 14.12
C MET A 52 9.03 0.52 13.33
N GLU A 53 10.02 -0.31 13.63
CA GLU A 53 10.24 -1.60 12.98
C GLU A 53 9.09 -2.58 13.27
N GLN A 54 8.64 -2.66 14.53
CA GLN A 54 7.48 -3.46 14.91
C GLN A 54 6.21 -2.99 14.23
N GLY A 55 5.94 -1.69 14.23
CA GLY A 55 4.79 -1.09 13.57
C GLY A 55 4.79 -1.34 12.07
N GLN A 56 5.95 -1.21 11.41
CA GLN A 56 6.09 -1.52 9.99
C GLN A 56 5.83 -3.01 9.71
N LYS A 57 6.36 -3.90 10.56
CA LYS A 57 6.11 -5.34 10.42
C LYS A 57 4.63 -5.68 10.57
N THR A 58 3.97 -5.13 11.59
CA THR A 58 2.52 -5.30 11.81
C THR A 58 1.74 -4.77 10.61
N PHE A 59 2.02 -3.54 10.17
CA PHE A 59 1.34 -2.92 9.03
C PHE A 59 1.48 -3.72 7.73
N ARG A 60 2.66 -4.32 7.53
CA ARG A 60 2.99 -5.04 6.28
C ARG A 60 2.51 -6.48 6.26
N PHE A 61 2.40 -7.15 7.41
CA PHE A 61 2.31 -8.61 7.44
C PHE A 61 1.27 -9.17 8.40
N ASP A 62 0.74 -8.36 9.34
CA ASP A 62 -0.29 -8.82 10.24
C ASP A 62 -1.68 -8.78 9.59
N THR A 63 -2.41 -9.86 9.67
CA THR A 63 -3.76 -10.02 9.12
C THR A 63 -4.82 -9.98 10.22
N PHE A 64 -4.38 -9.91 11.48
CA PHE A 64 -5.26 -9.89 12.65
C PHE A 64 -6.27 -11.05 12.71
N GLY A 65 -5.94 -12.17 12.04
CA GLY A 65 -6.79 -13.36 12.00
C GLY A 65 -7.94 -13.28 11.00
N ASP A 66 -7.90 -12.34 10.07
CA ASP A 66 -8.96 -12.16 9.06
C ASP A 66 -8.98 -13.26 7.98
N GLU A 67 -8.02 -14.19 8.00
CA GLU A 67 -8.05 -15.42 7.21
C GLU A 67 -9.34 -16.23 7.45
N ALA A 68 -9.90 -16.17 8.64
CA ALA A 68 -11.18 -16.80 8.97
C ALA A 68 -12.32 -16.27 8.08
N PHE A 69 -12.26 -15.02 7.67
CA PHE A 69 -13.24 -14.43 6.77
C PHE A 69 -12.85 -14.61 5.30
N TRP A 70 -11.66 -14.14 4.90
CA TRP A 70 -11.24 -14.13 3.50
C TRP A 70 -10.90 -15.51 2.96
N GLY A 71 -10.23 -16.31 3.79
CA GLY A 71 -9.80 -17.66 3.46
C GLY A 71 -10.88 -18.70 3.72
N ASP A 72 -11.40 -18.77 4.95
CA ASP A 72 -12.25 -19.89 5.37
C ASP A 72 -13.71 -19.68 4.96
N ALA A 73 -14.28 -18.50 5.17
CA ALA A 73 -15.67 -18.21 4.82
C ALA A 73 -15.85 -17.94 3.32
N LEU A 74 -15.13 -16.97 2.75
CA LEU A 74 -15.27 -16.57 1.35
C LEU A 74 -14.46 -17.44 0.36
N LYS A 75 -13.50 -18.22 0.85
CA LYS A 75 -12.65 -19.14 0.06
C LYS A 75 -11.90 -18.46 -1.08
N LEU A 76 -11.48 -17.20 -0.90
CA LEU A 76 -10.77 -16.43 -1.93
C LEU A 76 -9.50 -17.13 -2.43
N HIS A 77 -8.79 -17.85 -1.55
CA HIS A 77 -7.62 -18.65 -1.94
C HIS A 77 -7.91 -19.65 -3.04
N GLN A 78 -9.13 -20.24 -3.08
CA GLN A 78 -9.51 -21.20 -4.12
C GLN A 78 -9.69 -20.51 -5.49
N ALA A 79 -10.25 -19.27 -5.50
CA ALA A 79 -10.36 -18.49 -6.73
C ALA A 79 -8.98 -18.07 -7.23
N ILE A 80 -8.03 -17.78 -6.33
CA ILE A 80 -6.66 -17.40 -6.69
C ILE A 80 -5.93 -18.59 -7.31
N ALA A 81 -6.01 -19.77 -6.69
CA ALA A 81 -5.36 -20.98 -7.19
C ALA A 81 -5.94 -21.43 -8.53
N GLY A 82 -7.26 -21.39 -8.67
CA GLY A 82 -7.95 -21.94 -9.84
C GLY A 82 -7.98 -23.47 -9.86
N SER A 83 -8.82 -24.03 -10.70
CA SER A 83 -9.09 -25.47 -10.77
C SER A 83 -7.85 -26.32 -11.08
N LYS A 84 -6.87 -25.78 -11.79
CA LYS A 84 -5.63 -26.49 -12.13
C LYS A 84 -4.67 -26.66 -10.94
N LEU A 85 -4.82 -25.83 -9.90
CA LEU A 85 -3.94 -25.80 -8.73
C LEU A 85 -4.70 -26.09 -7.43
N GLY A 86 -5.78 -26.86 -7.51
CA GLY A 86 -6.55 -27.31 -6.36
C GLY A 86 -7.65 -26.36 -5.88
N GLY A 87 -7.90 -25.27 -6.61
CA GLY A 87 -8.96 -24.31 -6.32
C GLY A 87 -10.14 -24.43 -7.29
N VAL A 88 -10.78 -23.29 -7.59
CA VAL A 88 -11.96 -23.21 -8.46
C VAL A 88 -11.79 -22.11 -9.52
N GLY A 89 -12.45 -22.28 -10.66
CA GLY A 89 -12.41 -21.32 -11.76
C GLY A 89 -11.05 -21.27 -12.49
N PRO A 90 -10.77 -20.18 -13.23
CA PRO A 90 -9.57 -20.06 -14.06
C PRO A 90 -8.28 -19.79 -13.27
N GLY A 91 -8.39 -19.37 -12.00
CA GLY A 91 -7.29 -18.85 -11.22
C GLY A 91 -6.99 -17.38 -11.51
N VAL A 92 -6.19 -16.77 -10.65
CA VAL A 92 -5.78 -15.37 -10.78
C VAL A 92 -4.32 -15.31 -11.20
N SER A 93 -4.08 -14.88 -12.43
CA SER A 93 -2.73 -14.65 -12.93
C SER A 93 -2.14 -13.33 -12.40
N PRO A 94 -0.79 -13.14 -12.39
CA PRO A 94 -0.20 -11.85 -12.03
C PRO A 94 -0.74 -10.68 -12.88
N ARG A 95 -0.98 -10.89 -14.16
CA ARG A 95 -1.59 -9.89 -15.04
C ARG A 95 -2.99 -9.47 -14.55
N THR A 96 -3.82 -10.45 -14.18
CA THR A 96 -5.16 -10.19 -13.64
C THR A 96 -5.07 -9.46 -12.29
N ALA A 97 -4.17 -9.89 -11.42
CA ALA A 97 -3.94 -9.26 -10.12
C ALA A 97 -3.52 -7.79 -10.25
N LEU A 98 -2.56 -7.50 -11.13
CA LEU A 98 -2.12 -6.13 -11.44
C LEU A 98 -3.25 -5.29 -12.05
N ALA A 99 -4.08 -5.88 -12.91
CA ALA A 99 -5.19 -5.17 -13.54
C ALA A 99 -6.29 -4.74 -12.55
N VAL A 100 -6.44 -5.42 -11.42
CA VAL A 100 -7.32 -5.00 -10.32
C VAL A 100 -6.59 -4.16 -9.26
N GLY A 101 -5.38 -3.70 -9.56
CA GLY A 101 -4.62 -2.76 -8.76
C GLY A 101 -3.79 -3.37 -7.63
N LEU A 102 -3.65 -4.70 -7.56
CA LEU A 102 -2.66 -5.30 -6.67
C LEU A 102 -1.26 -4.89 -7.08
N LYS A 103 -0.34 -4.82 -6.12
CA LYS A 103 1.03 -4.36 -6.30
C LYS A 103 2.02 -5.46 -5.92
N VAL A 104 3.20 -5.42 -6.53
CA VAL A 104 4.30 -6.35 -6.22
C VAL A 104 5.50 -5.56 -5.71
N ASP A 105 5.94 -5.88 -4.50
CA ASP A 105 7.16 -5.35 -3.91
C ASP A 105 8.38 -6.02 -4.53
N SER A 106 9.13 -5.27 -5.31
CA SER A 106 10.34 -5.77 -5.99
C SER A 106 11.48 -6.07 -5.02
N GLU A 107 11.52 -5.45 -3.85
CA GLU A 107 12.55 -5.68 -2.82
C GLU A 107 12.31 -7.00 -2.05
N ALA A 108 11.08 -7.51 -2.04
CA ALA A 108 10.75 -8.81 -1.48
C ALA A 108 11.10 -9.98 -2.43
N LEU A 109 11.46 -9.70 -3.69
CA LEU A 109 11.78 -10.72 -4.67
C LEU A 109 13.27 -11.13 -4.60
N PRO A 110 13.58 -12.44 -4.58
CA PRO A 110 14.94 -12.92 -4.76
C PRO A 110 15.55 -12.44 -6.08
N PRO A 111 16.88 -12.15 -6.15
CA PRO A 111 17.53 -11.61 -7.36
C PRO A 111 17.30 -12.44 -8.64
N ASN A 112 17.28 -13.75 -8.51
CA ASN A 112 17.02 -14.67 -9.63
C ASN A 112 15.58 -14.55 -10.16
N VAL A 113 14.61 -14.26 -9.31
CA VAL A 113 13.21 -14.02 -9.70
C VAL A 113 13.08 -12.66 -10.39
N VAL A 114 13.72 -11.62 -9.86
CA VAL A 114 13.82 -10.30 -10.50
C VAL A 114 14.39 -10.42 -11.92
N GLU A 115 15.48 -11.15 -12.08
CA GLU A 115 16.10 -11.38 -13.38
C GLU A 115 15.18 -12.18 -14.33
N ALA A 116 14.50 -13.20 -13.81
CA ALA A 116 13.56 -14.00 -14.58
C ALA A 116 12.38 -13.16 -15.09
N ILE A 117 11.87 -12.23 -14.28
CA ILE A 117 10.81 -11.30 -14.71
C ILE A 117 11.34 -10.37 -15.81
N ARG A 118 12.52 -9.76 -15.62
CA ARG A 118 13.14 -8.86 -16.60
C ARG A 118 13.36 -9.54 -17.95
N ASN A 119 13.75 -10.80 -17.93
CA ASN A 119 14.01 -11.60 -19.12
C ASN A 119 12.74 -12.25 -19.71
N GLY A 120 11.55 -11.91 -19.19
CA GLY A 120 10.28 -12.49 -19.68
C GLY A 120 10.14 -13.99 -19.46
N LYS A 121 10.92 -14.58 -18.55
CA LYS A 121 10.91 -16.02 -18.26
C LYS A 121 9.76 -16.41 -17.30
N ILE A 122 9.14 -15.44 -16.64
CA ILE A 122 7.97 -15.68 -15.78
C ILE A 122 6.71 -15.46 -16.60
N ASN A 123 5.85 -16.47 -16.62
CA ASN A 123 4.57 -16.36 -17.30
C ASN A 123 3.56 -15.55 -16.44
N LEU A 124 3.39 -14.30 -16.80
CA LEU A 124 2.43 -13.40 -16.11
C LEU A 124 0.95 -13.76 -16.35
N ASN A 125 0.66 -14.72 -17.21
CA ASN A 125 -0.71 -15.21 -17.42
C ASN A 125 -0.99 -16.53 -16.68
N ASP A 126 -0.03 -17.05 -15.91
CA ASP A 126 -0.18 -18.30 -15.17
C ASP A 126 -0.48 -18.05 -13.69
N PRO A 127 -1.60 -18.56 -13.14
CA PRO A 127 -1.90 -18.49 -11.71
C PRO A 127 -0.80 -19.08 -10.81
N ALA A 128 -0.03 -20.05 -11.27
CA ALA A 128 1.10 -20.60 -10.51
C ALA A 128 2.15 -19.54 -10.19
N SER A 129 2.33 -18.55 -11.08
CA SER A 129 3.22 -17.40 -10.82
C SER A 129 2.68 -16.52 -9.70
N THR A 130 1.36 -16.33 -9.58
CA THR A 130 0.74 -15.60 -8.45
C THR A 130 0.97 -16.33 -7.12
N LEU A 131 0.78 -17.65 -7.08
CA LEU A 131 1.07 -18.43 -5.88
C LEU A 131 2.54 -18.34 -5.46
N THR A 132 3.45 -18.29 -6.43
CA THR A 132 4.87 -18.08 -6.16
C THR A 132 5.13 -16.71 -5.54
N LEU A 133 4.53 -15.64 -6.06
CA LEU A 133 4.64 -14.28 -5.51
C LEU A 133 4.07 -14.19 -4.09
N LEU A 134 2.94 -14.85 -3.83
CA LEU A 134 2.34 -14.93 -2.48
C LEU A 134 3.27 -15.65 -1.50
N ARG A 135 3.90 -16.77 -1.90
CA ARG A 135 4.88 -17.47 -1.04
C ARG A 135 6.11 -16.62 -0.69
N LEU A 136 6.48 -15.73 -1.58
CA LEU A 136 7.59 -14.80 -1.37
C LEU A 136 7.18 -13.56 -0.56
N ASN A 137 5.92 -13.46 -0.12
CA ASN A 137 5.35 -12.28 0.54
C ASN A 137 5.60 -10.99 -0.25
N SER A 138 5.65 -11.09 -1.58
CA SER A 138 5.90 -9.96 -2.47
C SER A 138 4.64 -9.29 -2.99
N VAL A 139 3.47 -9.91 -2.82
CA VAL A 139 2.18 -9.26 -3.13
C VAL A 139 1.81 -8.33 -1.98
N VAL A 140 1.80 -7.04 -2.24
CA VAL A 140 1.56 -6.03 -1.23
C VAL A 140 0.15 -6.16 -0.64
N GLY A 141 0.07 -6.32 0.67
CA GLY A 141 -1.18 -6.35 1.40
C GLY A 141 -1.89 -7.69 1.46
N LEU A 142 -1.26 -8.77 0.99
CA LEU A 142 -1.82 -10.13 1.05
C LEU A 142 -0.83 -11.13 1.66
N THR A 143 -1.32 -11.97 2.57
CA THR A 143 -0.61 -13.14 3.10
C THR A 143 -1.28 -14.41 2.62
N GLY A 144 -0.57 -15.23 1.85
CA GLY A 144 -1.00 -16.59 1.52
C GLY A 144 -0.55 -17.58 2.59
N ILE A 145 -1.47 -18.42 3.06
CA ILE A 145 -1.18 -19.54 3.94
C ILE A 145 -1.07 -20.80 3.09
N PHE A 146 0.00 -21.56 3.28
CA PHE A 146 0.31 -22.75 2.50
C PHE A 146 0.50 -23.96 3.40
N ASP A 147 0.07 -25.13 2.95
CA ASP A 147 0.35 -26.41 3.61
C ASP A 147 1.78 -26.90 3.32
N GLN A 148 2.13 -28.05 3.91
CA GLN A 148 3.45 -28.68 3.72
C GLN A 148 3.69 -29.18 2.30
N GLN A 149 2.63 -29.42 1.52
CA GLN A 149 2.66 -29.82 0.11
C GLN A 149 2.78 -28.63 -0.82
N GLY A 150 2.62 -27.43 -0.29
CA GLY A 150 2.72 -26.18 -1.01
C GLY A 150 1.42 -25.75 -1.68
N ALA A 151 0.28 -26.33 -1.33
CA ALA A 151 -1.02 -25.83 -1.74
C ALA A 151 -1.43 -24.63 -0.86
N ILE A 152 -2.06 -23.61 -1.47
CA ILE A 152 -2.63 -22.50 -0.72
C ILE A 152 -3.89 -22.96 0.00
N THR A 153 -3.94 -22.75 1.32
CA THR A 153 -5.06 -23.20 2.17
C THR A 153 -5.89 -22.05 2.70
N SER A 154 -5.33 -20.86 2.76
CA SER A 154 -6.06 -19.66 3.16
C SER A 154 -5.36 -18.41 2.65
N ILE A 155 -6.00 -17.24 2.85
CA ILE A 155 -5.44 -15.93 2.55
C ILE A 155 -5.93 -14.91 3.57
N GLY A 156 -5.04 -14.04 4.00
CA GLY A 156 -5.36 -12.89 4.85
C GLY A 156 -5.01 -11.57 4.18
N ILE A 157 -5.65 -10.50 4.65
CA ILE A 157 -5.50 -9.13 4.17
C ILE A 157 -4.80 -8.29 5.25
N GLN A 158 -3.86 -7.47 4.82
CA GLN A 158 -3.07 -6.58 5.67
C GLN A 158 -3.51 -5.12 5.47
N CYS A 159 -3.24 -4.25 6.46
CA CYS A 159 -3.46 -2.80 6.32
C CYS A 159 -2.81 -2.23 5.05
N ALA A 160 -1.70 -2.80 4.66
CA ALA A 160 -0.94 -2.41 3.50
C ALA A 160 -1.65 -2.60 2.16
N LEU A 161 -2.70 -3.42 2.07
CA LEU A 161 -3.45 -3.60 0.82
C LEU A 161 -4.00 -2.27 0.30
N CYS A 162 -4.62 -1.49 1.19
CA CYS A 162 -5.21 -0.20 0.85
C CYS A 162 -4.24 0.97 1.05
N HIS A 163 -3.26 0.83 1.95
CA HIS A 163 -2.40 1.92 2.40
C HIS A 163 -0.92 1.74 2.02
N SER A 164 -0.61 0.92 1.02
CA SER A 164 0.69 0.89 0.36
C SER A 164 0.53 0.81 -1.15
N THR A 165 1.45 1.45 -1.85
CA THR A 165 1.63 1.31 -3.29
C THR A 165 3.08 0.96 -3.60
N VAL A 166 3.49 1.05 -4.85
CA VAL A 166 4.88 0.90 -5.29
C VAL A 166 5.27 2.08 -6.19
N ASP A 167 6.57 2.29 -6.35
CA ASP A 167 7.14 3.39 -7.14
C ASP A 167 7.20 3.11 -8.65
N ASP A 168 6.66 1.98 -9.09
CA ASP A 168 6.67 1.52 -10.49
C ASP A 168 8.08 1.46 -11.14
N SER A 169 9.13 1.46 -10.33
CA SER A 169 10.53 1.52 -10.80
C SER A 169 10.95 0.29 -11.62
N PHE A 170 10.21 -0.80 -11.54
CA PHE A 170 10.46 -2.02 -12.29
C PHE A 170 9.51 -2.15 -13.49
N ALA A 171 8.22 -2.01 -13.28
CA ALA A 171 7.15 -2.03 -14.28
C ALA A 171 5.86 -1.47 -13.64
N PRO A 172 4.82 -1.10 -14.40
CA PRO A 172 3.56 -0.67 -13.83
C PRO A 172 3.01 -1.69 -12.81
N GLY A 173 2.79 -1.23 -11.57
CA GLY A 173 2.37 -2.05 -10.44
C GLY A 173 3.46 -2.89 -9.78
N ILE A 174 4.71 -2.79 -10.24
CA ILE A 174 5.86 -3.52 -9.69
C ILE A 174 6.99 -2.54 -9.39
N GLY A 175 7.44 -2.46 -8.16
CA GLY A 175 8.50 -1.54 -7.76
C GLY A 175 8.78 -1.62 -6.27
N ARG A 176 9.51 -0.64 -5.75
CA ARG A 176 9.79 -0.53 -4.32
C ARG A 176 8.55 -0.04 -3.60
N ARG A 177 8.32 -0.62 -2.46
CA ARG A 177 7.12 -0.38 -1.67
C ARG A 177 7.11 1.00 -1.01
N LEU A 178 5.98 1.67 -1.11
CA LEU A 178 5.71 2.97 -0.51
C LEU A 178 4.60 2.81 0.55
N ASP A 179 4.97 2.58 1.80
CA ASP A 179 4.04 2.46 2.90
C ASP A 179 3.42 3.82 3.26
N GLY A 180 2.14 3.82 3.67
CA GLY A 180 1.39 5.02 4.00
C GLY A 180 0.79 5.76 2.79
N TRP A 181 1.04 5.30 1.58
CA TRP A 181 0.45 5.85 0.36
C TRP A 181 -0.79 5.06 -0.05
N ALA A 182 -1.91 5.73 -0.24
CA ALA A 182 -3.15 5.07 -0.65
C ALA A 182 -3.00 4.41 -2.03
N ASN A 183 -3.38 3.13 -2.12
CA ASN A 183 -3.44 2.40 -3.37
C ASN A 183 -4.73 2.75 -4.12
N ARG A 184 -4.69 3.78 -4.95
CA ARG A 184 -5.84 4.29 -5.69
C ARG A 184 -6.26 3.43 -6.87
N ASP A 185 -5.41 2.48 -7.28
CA ASP A 185 -5.69 1.55 -8.38
C ASP A 185 -6.46 0.31 -7.90
N LEU A 186 -6.48 0.08 -6.59
CA LEU A 186 -7.05 -1.12 -6.01
C LEU A 186 -8.57 -1.17 -6.21
N ASN A 187 -9.04 -2.19 -6.89
CA ASN A 187 -10.46 -2.48 -7.08
C ASN A 187 -10.90 -3.57 -6.10
N VAL A 188 -11.17 -3.16 -4.85
CA VAL A 188 -11.55 -4.07 -3.77
C VAL A 188 -12.81 -4.84 -4.11
N GLY A 189 -13.80 -4.18 -4.72
CA GLY A 189 -15.06 -4.83 -5.10
C GLY A 189 -14.84 -5.97 -6.10
N ALA A 190 -14.04 -5.74 -7.14
CA ALA A 190 -13.72 -6.78 -8.12
C ALA A 190 -12.95 -7.95 -7.48
N ILE A 191 -12.07 -7.69 -6.52
CA ILE A 191 -11.32 -8.73 -5.80
C ILE A 191 -12.27 -9.58 -4.97
N ILE A 192 -13.16 -8.98 -4.17
CA ILE A 192 -14.12 -9.70 -3.33
C ILE A 192 -15.12 -10.47 -4.19
N ALA A 193 -15.54 -9.90 -5.32
CA ALA A 193 -16.45 -10.55 -6.26
C ALA A 193 -15.91 -11.86 -6.87
N LEU A 194 -14.60 -12.13 -6.77
CA LEU A 194 -13.99 -13.40 -7.18
C LEU A 194 -14.28 -14.54 -6.19
N ALA A 195 -14.73 -14.23 -4.96
CA ALA A 195 -14.99 -15.24 -3.95
C ALA A 195 -15.95 -16.32 -4.47
N PRO A 196 -15.59 -17.62 -4.35
CA PRO A 196 -16.45 -18.72 -4.81
C PRO A 196 -17.74 -18.80 -3.99
N ASP A 197 -17.67 -18.41 -2.73
CA ASP A 197 -18.76 -18.48 -1.76
C ASP A 197 -19.04 -17.09 -1.18
N LEU A 198 -20.13 -16.45 -1.60
CA LEU A 198 -20.60 -15.17 -1.05
C LEU A 198 -21.74 -15.34 -0.06
N THR A 199 -22.14 -16.60 0.25
CA THR A 199 -23.23 -16.90 1.18
C THR A 199 -23.07 -16.18 2.55
N PRO A 200 -21.87 -16.07 3.14
CA PRO A 200 -21.71 -15.34 4.39
C PRO A 200 -22.13 -13.88 4.30
N VAL A 201 -21.86 -13.24 3.15
CA VAL A 201 -22.23 -11.85 2.89
C VAL A 201 -23.69 -11.72 2.50
N SER A 202 -24.18 -12.54 1.56
CA SER A 202 -25.54 -12.48 1.07
C SER A 202 -26.56 -12.80 2.15
N SER A 203 -26.27 -13.77 3.03
CA SER A 203 -27.13 -14.09 4.18
C SER A 203 -27.21 -12.97 5.20
N LEU A 204 -26.06 -12.34 5.50
CA LEU A 204 -26.00 -11.20 6.42
C LEU A 204 -26.82 -10.01 5.91
N LEU A 205 -26.77 -9.76 4.61
CA LEU A 205 -27.39 -8.61 3.96
C LEU A 205 -28.86 -8.89 3.54
N GLY A 206 -29.32 -10.15 3.60
CA GLY A 206 -30.66 -10.52 3.17
C GLY A 206 -30.89 -10.40 1.65
N VAL A 207 -29.83 -10.53 0.85
CA VAL A 207 -29.88 -10.46 -0.62
C VAL A 207 -29.23 -11.71 -1.23
N ASN A 208 -29.39 -11.94 -2.54
CA ASN A 208 -28.72 -13.05 -3.20
C ASN A 208 -27.29 -12.71 -3.65
N ASP A 209 -26.47 -13.75 -3.90
CA ASP A 209 -25.07 -13.60 -4.33
C ASP A 209 -24.91 -12.81 -5.62
N ALA A 210 -25.87 -12.90 -6.54
CA ALA A 210 -25.81 -12.14 -7.79
C ALA A 210 -25.91 -10.63 -7.55
N THR A 211 -26.75 -10.22 -6.59
CA THR A 211 -26.88 -8.84 -6.16
C THR A 211 -25.58 -8.38 -5.49
N VAL A 212 -25.01 -9.19 -4.58
CA VAL A 212 -23.71 -8.88 -3.94
C VAL A 212 -22.63 -8.67 -5.01
N ARG A 213 -22.46 -9.59 -5.96
CA ARG A 213 -21.47 -9.44 -7.04
C ARG A 213 -21.69 -8.21 -7.90
N LYS A 214 -22.94 -7.90 -8.22
CA LYS A 214 -23.30 -6.74 -9.04
C LYS A 214 -22.89 -5.43 -8.34
N VAL A 215 -23.17 -5.30 -7.03
CA VAL A 215 -22.79 -4.13 -6.24
C VAL A 215 -21.27 -4.02 -6.13
N LEU A 216 -20.58 -5.10 -5.75
CA LEU A 216 -19.12 -5.14 -5.65
C LEU A 216 -18.43 -4.70 -6.95
N ASN A 217 -18.89 -5.22 -8.09
CA ASN A 217 -18.33 -4.85 -9.40
C ASN A 217 -18.66 -3.43 -9.84
N SER A 218 -19.61 -2.75 -9.19
CA SER A 218 -19.93 -1.35 -9.50
C SER A 218 -19.00 -0.34 -8.83
N TRP A 219 -18.20 -0.74 -7.85
CA TRP A 219 -17.34 0.20 -7.11
C TRP A 219 -16.23 0.80 -7.97
N GLY A 220 -15.45 -0.04 -8.63
CA GLY A 220 -14.29 0.38 -9.43
C GLY A 220 -13.04 0.70 -8.61
N PRO A 221 -11.93 1.10 -9.27
CA PRO A 221 -10.65 1.37 -8.63
C PRO A 221 -10.71 2.52 -7.61
N GLY A 222 -9.97 2.36 -6.51
CA GLY A 222 -9.82 3.38 -5.47
C GLY A 222 -11.08 3.65 -4.65
N LYS A 223 -12.10 2.82 -4.79
CA LYS A 223 -13.37 2.95 -4.08
C LYS A 223 -13.59 1.75 -3.17
N PHE A 224 -13.98 2.04 -1.95
CA PHE A 224 -14.36 1.07 -0.94
C PHE A 224 -15.51 1.65 -0.13
N ASP A 225 -16.66 1.00 -0.21
CA ASP A 225 -17.82 1.38 0.58
C ASP A 225 -17.86 0.53 1.86
N ALA A 226 -17.27 1.05 2.93
CA ALA A 226 -17.20 0.33 4.20
C ALA A 226 -18.59 0.14 4.84
N GLU A 227 -19.56 1.02 4.59
CA GLU A 227 -20.91 0.91 5.12
C GLU A 227 -21.62 -0.33 4.57
N VAL A 228 -21.33 -0.69 3.32
CA VAL A 228 -21.83 -1.92 2.70
C VAL A 228 -21.48 -3.16 3.52
N PHE A 229 -20.29 -3.19 4.12
CA PHE A 229 -19.82 -4.32 4.90
C PHE A 229 -20.20 -4.24 6.38
N LEU A 230 -20.39 -3.02 6.91
CA LEU A 230 -20.58 -2.82 8.35
C LEU A 230 -22.04 -2.83 8.80
N ASP A 231 -22.96 -2.27 8.01
CA ASP A 231 -24.35 -2.17 8.41
C ASP A 231 -25.37 -2.80 7.46
N GLY A 232 -24.93 -3.26 6.29
CA GLY A 232 -25.76 -3.96 5.32
C GLY A 232 -26.83 -3.12 4.62
N LYS A 233 -26.93 -1.83 4.94
CA LYS A 233 -28.01 -0.96 4.40
C LYS A 233 -27.76 -0.49 2.98
N ALA A 234 -26.55 -0.69 2.49
CA ALA A 234 -26.12 -0.19 1.18
C ALA A 234 -26.48 -1.11 0.00
N PHE A 235 -27.03 -2.30 0.25
CA PHE A 235 -27.46 -3.22 -0.80
C PHE A 235 -28.95 -3.06 -1.07
N ARG A 236 -29.29 -2.75 -2.32
CA ARG A 236 -30.65 -2.68 -2.82
C ARG A 236 -30.89 -3.79 -3.82
N ASP A 237 -32.15 -4.25 -3.94
CA ASP A 237 -32.57 -5.27 -4.91
C ASP A 237 -32.29 -4.86 -6.37
N ASP A 238 -32.23 -3.55 -6.64
CA ASP A 238 -31.87 -3.02 -7.97
C ASP A 238 -30.35 -3.07 -8.27
N GLY A 239 -29.54 -3.54 -7.31
CA GLY A 239 -28.11 -3.66 -7.40
C GLY A 239 -27.36 -2.33 -7.37
N LYS A 240 -27.98 -1.29 -6.80
CA LYS A 240 -27.33 -0.01 -6.53
C LYS A 240 -26.97 0.07 -5.05
N SER A 241 -25.87 0.76 -4.74
CA SER A 241 -25.58 1.14 -3.37
C SER A 241 -26.68 2.07 -2.86
N ALA A 242 -27.11 1.89 -1.62
CA ALA A 242 -28.00 2.83 -0.95
C ALA A 242 -27.22 4.03 -0.37
N ALA A 243 -25.89 3.97 -0.31
CA ALA A 243 -25.04 5.09 0.04
C ALA A 243 -25.04 6.07 -1.12
N THR A 244 -25.61 7.23 -0.93
CA THR A 244 -25.61 8.39 -1.85
C THR A 244 -24.51 9.36 -1.42
#